data_5999f2316043b84b8bcb04391974f0ab
#
_entry.id   5999f2316043b84b8bcb04391974f0ab
#
_cell.length_a   1.000
_cell.length_b   1.000
_cell.length_c   1.000
_cell.angle_alpha   90.00
_cell.angle_beta   90.00
_cell.angle_gamma   90.00
#
_symmetry.space_group_name_H-M   'P 1'
#
loop_
_entity.id
_entity.type
_entity.pdbx_description
1 polymer ?
#
loop_
_entity_poly.entity_id
_entity_poly.type
_entity_poly.pdbx_seq_one_letter_code
_entity_poly.pdbx_strand_id
1 'polypeptide(L)'
;MNLREIKQAIKAHFSVNPKAAVFLLGAPGCGKTETIDQIAEEDDRINLDTRVSSMDQVDVRGLPSKSEKGDTVTWLIPEFLAQLTDRHNLFLDEFNAGQLSTLHSFYGVIQERRLGNWVAPEGLRIIAAGNRETDGCKVQKLPAALSDRFLHLDVDFDVEVWSEWAITHGVNPKAIAAARFQSEI
;
A
#
# COMPACT_ATOMS: atom_id res chain seq x y z
N MET A 1 -14.18 -9.13 -1.45
CA MET A 1 -13.69 -9.90 -0.26
C MET A 1 -13.84 -9.02 0.97
N ASN A 2 -14.29 -9.58 2.11
CA ASN A 2 -14.29 -8.82 3.37
C ASN A 2 -12.87 -8.71 3.97
N LEU A 3 -12.72 -7.84 4.99
CA LEU A 3 -11.39 -7.54 5.57
C LEU A 3 -10.69 -8.76 6.20
N ARG A 4 -11.45 -9.72 6.73
CA ARG A 4 -10.89 -10.96 7.29
C ARG A 4 -10.29 -11.85 6.19
N GLU A 5 -11.00 -12.01 5.08
CA GLU A 5 -10.52 -12.76 3.92
C GLU A 5 -9.32 -12.09 3.27
N ILE A 6 -9.35 -10.75 3.15
CA ILE A 6 -8.21 -9.94 2.66
C ILE A 6 -6.96 -10.19 3.51
N LYS A 7 -7.08 -10.14 4.84
CA LYS A 7 -5.96 -10.40 5.74
C LYS A 7 -5.36 -11.79 5.52
N GLN A 8 -6.19 -12.82 5.40
CA GLN A 8 -5.75 -14.17 5.12
C GLN A 8 -5.08 -14.30 3.75
N ALA A 9 -5.65 -13.68 2.71
CA ALA A 9 -5.11 -13.70 1.35
C ALA A 9 -3.73 -13.03 1.29
N ILE A 10 -3.54 -11.87 1.93
CA ILE A 10 -2.25 -11.16 1.99
C ILE A 10 -1.19 -12.04 2.69
N LYS A 11 -1.51 -12.62 3.85
CA LYS A 11 -0.58 -13.49 4.59
C LYS A 11 -0.20 -14.74 3.79
N ALA A 12 -1.18 -15.40 3.18
CA ALA A 12 -0.95 -16.54 2.32
C ALA A 12 -0.09 -16.17 1.10
N HIS A 13 -0.37 -15.04 0.47
CA HIS A 13 0.41 -14.56 -0.68
C HIS A 13 1.88 -14.35 -0.32
N PHE A 14 2.18 -13.61 0.74
CA PHE A 14 3.56 -13.34 1.14
C PHE A 14 4.30 -14.58 1.69
N SER A 15 3.58 -15.60 2.16
CA SER A 15 4.21 -16.87 2.55
C SER A 15 4.72 -17.66 1.35
N VAL A 16 4.09 -17.51 0.18
CA VAL A 16 4.46 -18.20 -1.06
C VAL A 16 5.38 -17.35 -1.93
N ASN A 17 5.08 -16.06 -2.07
CA ASN A 17 5.84 -15.14 -2.91
C ASN A 17 6.06 -13.78 -2.19
N PRO A 18 7.07 -13.69 -1.31
CA PRO A 18 7.32 -12.48 -0.52
C PRO A 18 7.73 -11.26 -1.35
N LYS A 19 8.15 -11.46 -2.61
CA LYS A 19 8.61 -10.38 -3.50
C LYS A 19 7.50 -9.79 -4.36
N ALA A 20 6.38 -10.48 -4.56
CA ALA A 20 5.27 -9.96 -5.32
C ALA A 20 4.49 -8.92 -4.52
N ALA A 21 4.08 -7.85 -5.19
CA ALA A 21 3.32 -6.77 -4.56
C ALA A 21 1.81 -7.08 -4.53
N VAL A 22 1.10 -6.49 -3.57
CA VAL A 22 -0.36 -6.61 -3.42
C VAL A 22 -0.99 -5.23 -3.66
N PHE A 23 -2.13 -5.17 -4.35
CA PHE A 23 -2.90 -3.96 -4.54
C PHE A 23 -4.33 -4.15 -4.03
N LEU A 24 -4.69 -3.37 -3.00
CA LEU A 24 -6.02 -3.36 -2.40
C LEU A 24 -6.88 -2.30 -3.08
N LEU A 25 -8.00 -2.70 -3.66
CA LEU A 25 -8.99 -1.82 -4.25
C LEU A 25 -10.27 -1.85 -3.42
N GLY A 26 -10.77 -0.70 -3.02
CA GLY A 26 -12.01 -0.62 -2.23
C GLY A 26 -12.43 0.80 -1.93
N ALA A 27 -13.66 0.98 -1.49
CA ALA A 27 -14.22 2.28 -1.16
C ALA A 27 -13.39 3.04 -0.10
N PRO A 28 -13.40 4.37 -0.11
CA PRO A 28 -12.83 5.16 0.98
C PRO A 28 -13.44 4.76 2.32
N GLY A 29 -12.60 4.66 3.36
CA GLY A 29 -13.06 4.33 4.71
C GLY A 29 -13.47 2.87 4.94
N CYS A 30 -13.28 1.95 3.99
CA CYS A 30 -13.59 0.53 4.17
C CYS A 30 -12.58 -0.24 5.04
N GLY A 31 -11.56 0.42 5.62
CA GLY A 31 -10.63 -0.19 6.57
C GLY A 31 -9.34 -0.75 5.96
N LYS A 32 -8.96 -0.35 4.74
CA LYS A 32 -7.75 -0.85 4.07
C LYS A 32 -6.48 -0.61 4.90
N THR A 33 -6.23 0.62 5.31
CA THR A 33 -5.04 1.03 6.08
C THR A 33 -4.99 0.29 7.42
N GLU A 34 -6.08 0.30 8.17
CA GLU A 34 -6.19 -0.40 9.45
C GLU A 34 -5.89 -1.89 9.33
N THR A 35 -6.36 -2.52 8.24
CA THR A 35 -6.07 -3.95 7.99
C THR A 35 -4.58 -4.20 7.79
N ILE A 36 -3.88 -3.32 7.10
CA ILE A 36 -2.43 -3.45 6.87
C ILE A 36 -1.65 -3.23 8.16
N ASP A 37 -2.05 -2.27 9.00
CA ASP A 37 -1.44 -2.05 10.31
C ASP A 37 -1.60 -3.26 11.21
N GLN A 38 -2.77 -3.89 11.26
CA GLN A 38 -3.01 -5.12 12.00
C GLN A 38 -2.16 -6.29 11.48
N ILE A 39 -1.99 -6.43 10.15
CA ILE A 39 -1.11 -7.44 9.56
C ILE A 39 0.34 -7.19 9.98
N ALA A 40 0.78 -5.95 9.99
CA ALA A 40 2.14 -5.59 10.39
C ALA A 40 2.37 -5.95 11.87
N GLU A 41 1.43 -5.61 12.75
CA GLU A 41 1.49 -5.95 14.17
C GLU A 41 1.52 -7.46 14.42
N GLU A 42 0.63 -8.22 13.78
CA GLU A 42 0.55 -9.68 13.92
C GLU A 42 1.79 -10.41 13.39
N ASP A 43 2.44 -9.86 12.36
CA ASP A 43 3.64 -10.45 11.75
C ASP A 43 4.95 -9.89 12.34
N ASP A 44 4.89 -9.07 13.41
CA ASP A 44 6.03 -8.37 14.02
C ASP A 44 6.85 -7.57 12.99
N ARG A 45 6.15 -6.79 12.16
CA ARG A 45 6.73 -5.96 11.09
C ARG A 45 6.46 -4.49 11.35
N ILE A 46 7.22 -3.65 10.67
CA ILE A 46 7.06 -2.19 10.70
C ILE A 46 6.34 -1.76 9.42
N ASN A 47 5.20 -1.09 9.57
CA ASN A 47 4.49 -0.51 8.45
C ASN A 47 5.03 0.89 8.18
N LEU A 48 5.56 1.12 6.96
CA LEU A 48 5.93 2.45 6.49
C LEU A 48 4.86 2.94 5.54
N ASP A 49 3.97 3.78 6.06
CA ASP A 49 2.90 4.41 5.29
C ASP A 49 3.45 5.56 4.44
N THR A 50 3.17 5.50 3.14
CA THR A 50 3.60 6.49 2.15
C THR A 50 2.40 6.87 1.29
N ARG A 51 1.92 8.11 1.45
CA ARG A 51 0.77 8.63 0.69
C ARG A 51 1.19 9.11 -0.69
N VAL A 52 0.95 8.29 -1.71
CA VAL A 52 1.42 8.52 -3.07
C VAL A 52 0.71 9.69 -3.77
N SER A 53 -0.54 10.00 -3.40
CA SER A 53 -1.29 11.14 -3.94
C SER A 53 -0.65 12.50 -3.65
N SER A 54 0.19 12.59 -2.61
CA SER A 54 0.91 13.82 -2.23
C SER A 54 2.36 13.86 -2.71
N MET A 55 2.83 12.84 -3.43
CA MET A 55 4.22 12.73 -3.89
C MET A 55 4.38 13.20 -5.33
N ASP A 56 5.52 13.79 -5.59
CA ASP A 56 6.02 14.08 -6.93
C ASP A 56 7.01 13.00 -7.41
N GLN A 57 7.31 13.02 -8.69
CA GLN A 57 8.29 12.11 -9.30
C GLN A 57 9.66 12.17 -8.62
N VAL A 58 10.07 13.36 -8.17
CA VAL A 58 11.37 13.60 -7.51
C VAL A 58 11.40 12.96 -6.13
N ASP A 59 10.29 12.97 -5.41
CA ASP A 59 10.19 12.35 -4.08
C ASP A 59 10.46 10.85 -4.14
N VAL A 60 10.11 10.21 -5.25
CA VAL A 60 10.33 8.78 -5.46
C VAL A 60 11.74 8.50 -6.02
N ARG A 61 12.18 9.26 -7.03
CA ARG A 61 13.45 9.00 -7.73
C ARG A 61 14.67 9.52 -6.99
N GLY A 62 14.48 10.48 -6.10
CA GLY A 62 15.55 11.21 -5.46
C GLY A 62 16.17 12.28 -6.36
N LEU A 63 17.28 12.85 -5.94
CA LEU A 63 17.97 13.94 -6.60
C LEU A 63 19.29 13.48 -7.21
N PRO A 64 19.64 13.96 -8.43
CA PRO A 64 20.96 13.71 -8.98
C PRO A 64 22.04 14.49 -8.21
N SER A 65 23.13 13.86 -7.94
CA SER A 65 24.31 14.44 -7.30
C SER A 65 25.58 14.06 -8.08
N LYS A 66 26.62 14.85 -7.96
CA LYS A 66 27.93 14.47 -8.51
C LYS A 66 28.50 13.30 -7.71
N SER A 67 29.11 12.33 -8.39
CA SER A 67 29.91 11.30 -7.75
C SER A 67 31.09 11.91 -6.99
N GLU A 68 31.68 11.17 -6.07
CA GLU A 68 32.87 11.61 -5.33
C GLU A 68 34.02 12.02 -6.26
N LYS A 69 34.16 11.36 -7.40
CA LYS A 69 35.17 11.68 -8.41
C LYS A 69 34.78 12.87 -9.31
N GLY A 70 33.52 13.31 -9.28
CA GLY A 70 33.00 14.41 -10.06
C GLY A 70 32.88 14.17 -11.57
N ASP A 71 33.06 12.96 -12.05
CA ASP A 71 33.02 12.52 -13.44
C ASP A 71 31.70 11.90 -13.88
N THR A 72 30.86 11.53 -12.93
CA THR A 72 29.56 10.89 -13.16
C THR A 72 28.48 11.49 -12.27
N VAL A 73 27.23 11.13 -12.58
CA VAL A 73 26.07 11.48 -11.74
C VAL A 73 25.63 10.23 -10.96
N THR A 74 25.44 10.39 -9.68
CA THR A 74 24.78 9.43 -8.80
C THR A 74 23.45 9.98 -8.32
N TRP A 75 22.59 9.15 -7.76
CA TRP A 75 21.30 9.55 -7.22
C TRP A 75 21.31 9.46 -5.70
N LEU A 76 20.89 10.53 -5.04
CA LEU A 76 20.60 10.50 -3.61
C LEU A 76 19.29 9.76 -3.40
N ILE A 77 19.35 8.68 -2.64
CA ILE A 77 18.19 7.82 -2.36
C ILE A 77 17.23 8.56 -1.44
N PRO A 78 15.92 8.58 -1.73
CA PRO A 78 14.92 9.13 -0.82
C PRO A 78 14.96 8.45 0.54
N GLU A 79 14.77 9.22 1.61
CA GLU A 79 14.86 8.74 2.98
C GLU A 79 13.89 7.59 3.26
N PHE A 80 12.65 7.68 2.74
CA PHE A 80 11.64 6.64 2.93
C PHE A 80 12.05 5.28 2.35
N LEU A 81 12.89 5.24 1.30
CA LEU A 81 13.47 4.00 0.78
C LEU A 81 14.72 3.57 1.56
N ALA A 82 15.55 4.56 1.96
CA ALA A 82 16.83 4.28 2.62
C ALA A 82 16.66 3.63 4.00
N GLN A 83 15.56 3.91 4.70
CA GLN A 83 15.26 3.36 6.02
C GLN A 83 14.63 1.95 5.99
N LEU A 84 14.24 1.47 4.81
CA LEU A 84 13.58 0.16 4.68
C LEU A 84 14.54 -0.99 5.01
N THR A 85 14.02 -1.96 5.73
CA THR A 85 14.70 -3.21 6.07
C THR A 85 13.84 -4.42 5.65
N ASP A 86 14.34 -5.61 5.86
CA ASP A 86 13.61 -6.87 5.63
C ASP A 86 12.36 -7.05 6.49
N ARG A 87 12.26 -6.30 7.61
CA ARG A 87 11.09 -6.29 8.50
C ARG A 87 10.04 -5.24 8.16
N HIS A 88 10.23 -4.44 7.11
CA HIS A 88 9.26 -3.42 6.73
C HIS A 88 8.22 -3.95 5.74
N ASN A 89 7.01 -3.39 5.87
CA ASN A 89 6.04 -3.29 4.80
C ASN A 89 6.12 -1.86 4.25
N LEU A 90 6.39 -1.70 2.96
CA LEU A 90 6.21 -0.43 2.26
C LEU A 90 4.73 -0.36 1.85
N PHE A 91 3.96 0.45 2.56
CA PHE A 91 2.55 0.67 2.29
C PHE A 91 2.38 1.94 1.46
N LEU A 92 1.92 1.78 0.21
CA LEU A 92 1.70 2.85 -0.76
C LEU A 92 0.21 3.19 -0.78
N ASP A 93 -0.21 4.11 0.09
CA ASP A 93 -1.61 4.52 0.19
C ASP A 93 -2.00 5.52 -0.91
N GLU A 94 -3.27 5.52 -1.28
CA GLU A 94 -3.83 6.34 -2.36
C GLU A 94 -3.04 6.20 -3.68
N PHE A 95 -2.55 4.99 -3.96
CA PHE A 95 -1.61 4.74 -5.05
C PHE A 95 -2.14 5.21 -6.41
N ASN A 96 -3.37 4.86 -6.76
CA ASN A 96 -3.99 5.24 -8.03
C ASN A 96 -4.56 6.67 -8.06
N ALA A 97 -4.43 7.43 -6.99
CA ALA A 97 -4.68 8.87 -6.96
C ALA A 97 -3.40 9.71 -7.26
N GLY A 98 -2.22 9.06 -7.26
CA GLY A 98 -0.95 9.69 -7.59
C GLY A 98 -0.87 10.14 -9.06
N GLN A 99 0.01 11.09 -9.36
CA GLN A 99 0.27 11.51 -10.74
C GLN A 99 0.91 10.38 -11.55
N LEU A 100 0.61 10.28 -12.84
CA LEU A 100 1.13 9.23 -13.71
C LEU A 100 2.67 9.16 -13.74
N SER A 101 3.34 10.30 -13.70
CA SER A 101 4.81 10.40 -13.62
C SER A 101 5.37 9.80 -12.33
N THR A 102 4.67 10.02 -11.21
CA THR A 102 5.01 9.45 -9.90
C THR A 102 4.81 7.94 -9.90
N LEU A 103 3.68 7.46 -10.45
CA LEU A 103 3.41 6.03 -10.59
C LEU A 103 4.47 5.31 -11.41
N HIS A 104 4.90 5.92 -12.53
CA HIS A 104 6.00 5.37 -13.34
C HIS A 104 7.32 5.28 -12.58
N SER A 105 7.56 6.19 -11.64
CA SER A 105 8.78 6.15 -10.82
C SER A 105 8.80 4.99 -9.84
N PHE A 106 7.64 4.50 -9.40
CA PHE A 106 7.55 3.29 -8.56
C PHE A 106 7.76 1.98 -9.32
N TYR A 107 7.77 2.02 -10.68
CA TYR A 107 7.92 0.80 -11.48
C TYR A 107 9.17 -0.01 -11.11
N GLY A 108 10.32 0.65 -11.02
CA GLY A 108 11.58 0.00 -10.60
C GLY A 108 11.52 -0.56 -9.19
N VAL A 109 10.88 0.17 -8.26
CA VAL A 109 10.72 -0.27 -6.86
C VAL A 109 9.85 -1.53 -6.78
N ILE A 110 8.73 -1.55 -7.50
CA ILE A 110 7.74 -2.64 -7.43
C ILE A 110 8.20 -3.86 -8.22
N GLN A 111 8.63 -3.68 -9.46
CA GLN A 111 8.98 -4.78 -10.36
C GLN A 111 10.41 -5.28 -10.16
N GLU A 112 11.37 -4.35 -10.21
CA GLU A 112 12.80 -4.69 -10.23
C GLU A 112 13.38 -4.75 -8.81
N ARG A 113 12.62 -4.27 -7.82
CA ARG A 113 13.08 -4.16 -6.43
C ARG A 113 14.34 -3.30 -6.34
N ARG A 114 14.44 -2.29 -7.21
CA ARG A 114 15.61 -1.39 -7.33
C ARG A 114 15.18 0.02 -7.72
N LEU A 115 15.98 0.99 -7.28
CA LEU A 115 15.89 2.37 -7.75
C LEU A 115 17.28 3.00 -7.72
N GLY A 116 17.85 3.28 -8.90
CA GLY A 116 19.23 3.72 -8.97
C GLY A 116 20.18 2.74 -8.27
N ASN A 117 20.89 3.22 -7.25
CA ASN A 117 21.80 2.41 -6.45
C ASN A 117 21.12 1.67 -5.29
N TRP A 118 19.86 2.00 -4.99
CA TRP A 118 19.12 1.33 -3.95
C TRP A 118 18.62 -0.04 -4.43
N VAL A 119 18.74 -1.02 -3.55
CA VAL A 119 18.21 -2.37 -3.75
C VAL A 119 17.29 -2.67 -2.58
N ALA A 120 16.08 -3.12 -2.89
CA ALA A 120 15.10 -3.46 -1.85
C ALA A 120 15.62 -4.61 -0.97
N PRO A 121 15.48 -4.51 0.35
CA PRO A 121 15.76 -5.61 1.26
C PRO A 121 14.96 -6.87 0.87
N GLU A 122 15.53 -8.05 1.10
CA GLU A 122 14.97 -9.30 0.58
C GLU A 122 13.60 -9.62 1.20
N GLY A 123 13.43 -9.34 2.48
CA GLY A 123 12.18 -9.54 3.22
C GLY A 123 11.17 -8.40 3.11
N LEU A 124 11.50 -7.30 2.39
CA LEU A 124 10.57 -6.18 2.22
C LEU A 124 9.29 -6.61 1.50
N ARG A 125 8.13 -6.32 2.08
CA ARG A 125 6.82 -6.49 1.44
C ARG A 125 6.35 -5.16 0.86
N ILE A 126 5.73 -5.17 -0.31
CA ILE A 126 5.13 -3.98 -0.93
C ILE A 126 3.63 -4.20 -1.04
N ILE A 127 2.87 -3.28 -0.45
CA ILE A 127 1.41 -3.30 -0.45
C ILE A 127 0.95 -1.92 -0.90
N ALA A 128 0.11 -1.86 -1.90
CA ALA A 128 -0.51 -0.62 -2.35
C ALA A 128 -2.01 -0.65 -2.05
N ALA A 129 -2.60 0.52 -1.82
CA ALA A 129 -4.03 0.69 -1.68
C ALA A 129 -4.53 1.80 -2.59
N GLY A 130 -5.75 1.65 -3.09
CA GLY A 130 -6.40 2.63 -3.93
C GLY A 130 -7.92 2.55 -3.84
N ASN A 131 -8.58 3.51 -4.47
CA ASN A 131 -10.03 3.54 -4.55
C ASN A 131 -10.50 3.08 -5.93
N ARG A 132 -11.74 2.59 -6.02
CA ARG A 132 -12.34 2.22 -7.31
C ARG A 132 -12.82 3.49 -8.03
N GLU A 133 -12.80 3.47 -9.37
CA GLU A 133 -13.38 4.55 -10.18
C GLU A 133 -14.89 4.71 -9.90
N THR A 134 -15.56 3.62 -9.59
CA THR A 134 -17.01 3.56 -9.29
C THR A 134 -17.39 4.25 -7.97
N ASP A 135 -16.43 4.47 -7.07
CA ASP A 135 -16.68 5.07 -5.76
C ASP A 135 -16.70 6.61 -5.79
N GLY A 136 -16.75 7.22 -6.99
CA GLY A 136 -16.82 8.67 -7.17
C GLY A 136 -15.50 9.39 -6.85
N CYS A 137 -14.42 8.66 -6.66
CA CYS A 137 -13.09 9.19 -6.39
C CYS A 137 -12.39 9.57 -7.69
N LYS A 138 -11.62 10.67 -7.64
CA LYS A 138 -10.74 11.04 -8.75
C LYS A 138 -9.50 10.16 -8.70
N VAL A 139 -9.55 9.02 -9.40
CA VAL A 139 -8.45 8.06 -9.50
C VAL A 139 -8.06 7.85 -10.95
N GLN A 140 -6.84 7.37 -11.18
CA GLN A 140 -6.33 7.02 -12.49
C GLN A 140 -6.30 5.51 -12.65
N LYS A 141 -6.59 5.05 -13.86
CA LYS A 141 -6.33 3.66 -14.22
C LYS A 141 -4.82 3.41 -14.22
N LEU A 142 -4.39 2.39 -13.51
CA LEU A 142 -2.98 2.02 -13.52
C LEU A 142 -2.53 1.64 -14.93
N PRO A 143 -1.31 2.05 -15.36
CA PRO A 143 -0.71 1.50 -16.58
C PRO A 143 -0.68 -0.02 -16.52
N ALA A 144 -1.04 -0.69 -17.61
CA ALA A 144 -1.14 -2.15 -17.66
C ALA A 144 0.13 -2.84 -17.15
N ALA A 145 1.30 -2.35 -17.59
CA ALA A 145 2.58 -2.88 -17.16
C ALA A 145 2.80 -2.81 -15.64
N LEU A 146 2.25 -1.80 -14.96
CA LEU A 146 2.33 -1.67 -13.51
C LEU A 146 1.26 -2.53 -12.83
N SER A 147 0.04 -2.52 -13.36
CA SER A 147 -1.08 -3.33 -12.86
C SER A 147 -0.75 -4.82 -12.82
N ASP A 148 -0.13 -5.34 -13.87
CA ASP A 148 0.23 -6.76 -14.00
C ASP A 148 1.29 -7.23 -12.96
N ARG A 149 1.86 -6.33 -12.17
CA ARG A 149 2.86 -6.64 -11.12
C ARG A 149 2.26 -6.79 -9.74
N PHE A 150 0.96 -6.58 -9.63
CA PHE A 150 0.25 -6.70 -8.37
C PHE A 150 -0.67 -7.91 -8.34
N LEU A 151 -0.78 -8.54 -7.19
CA LEU A 151 -1.96 -9.31 -6.85
C LEU A 151 -3.08 -8.32 -6.49
N HIS A 152 -4.13 -8.27 -7.31
CA HIS A 152 -5.28 -7.40 -7.06
C HIS A 152 -6.27 -8.07 -6.12
N LEU A 153 -6.65 -7.36 -5.06
CA LEU A 153 -7.63 -7.79 -4.07
C LEU A 153 -8.72 -6.71 -3.93
N ASP A 154 -9.94 -7.05 -4.28
CA ASP A 154 -11.10 -6.17 -4.10
C ASP A 154 -11.62 -6.28 -2.67
N VAL A 155 -11.60 -5.13 -1.97
CA VAL A 155 -12.05 -4.99 -0.58
C VAL A 155 -13.49 -4.52 -0.58
N ASP A 156 -14.38 -5.32 -0.01
CA ASP A 156 -15.77 -4.97 0.21
C ASP A 156 -16.03 -4.76 1.70
N PHE A 157 -16.73 -3.68 2.03
CA PHE A 157 -17.12 -3.43 3.40
C PHE A 157 -18.17 -4.47 3.83
N ASP A 158 -17.90 -5.09 4.97
CA ASP A 158 -18.79 -6.07 5.61
C ASP A 158 -19.06 -5.58 7.02
N VAL A 159 -20.32 -5.17 7.27
CA VAL A 159 -20.73 -4.57 8.55
C VAL A 159 -20.61 -5.54 9.70
N GLU A 160 -20.80 -6.83 9.47
CA GLU A 160 -20.70 -7.82 10.55
C GLU A 160 -19.23 -8.02 10.96
N VAL A 161 -18.32 -8.19 9.99
CA VAL A 161 -16.89 -8.27 10.24
C VAL A 161 -16.37 -7.00 10.91
N TRP A 162 -16.82 -5.83 10.44
CA TRP A 162 -16.46 -4.55 11.07
C TRP A 162 -17.01 -4.45 12.50
N SER A 163 -18.27 -4.89 12.73
CA SER A 163 -18.89 -4.83 14.06
C SER A 163 -18.17 -5.70 15.09
N GLU A 164 -17.73 -6.89 14.71
CA GLU A 164 -16.93 -7.76 15.59
C GLU A 164 -15.62 -7.08 16.01
N TRP A 165 -14.91 -6.49 15.04
CA TRP A 165 -13.73 -5.69 15.31
C TRP A 165 -14.02 -4.47 16.21
N ALA A 166 -15.08 -3.73 15.91
CA ALA A 166 -15.48 -2.53 16.65
C ALA A 166 -15.79 -2.81 18.13
N ILE A 167 -16.44 -3.95 18.42
CA ILE A 167 -16.73 -4.39 19.79
C ILE A 167 -15.42 -4.63 20.56
N THR A 168 -14.46 -5.33 19.96
CA THR A 168 -13.19 -5.65 20.61
C THR A 168 -12.27 -4.44 20.80
N HIS A 169 -12.45 -3.39 19.98
CA HIS A 169 -11.68 -2.13 20.04
C HIS A 169 -12.41 -1.01 20.77
N GLY A 170 -13.49 -1.30 21.50
CA GLY A 170 -14.17 -0.35 22.38
C GLY A 170 -14.94 0.77 21.65
N VAL A 171 -15.32 0.55 20.38
CA VAL A 171 -16.17 1.50 19.65
C VAL A 171 -17.54 1.62 20.35
N ASN A 172 -18.08 2.85 20.41
CA ASN A 172 -19.32 3.11 21.08
C ASN A 172 -20.47 2.22 20.52
N PRO A 173 -21.19 1.47 21.38
CA PRO A 173 -22.28 0.57 20.92
C PRO A 173 -23.36 1.26 20.07
N LYS A 174 -23.62 2.55 20.30
CA LYS A 174 -24.58 3.33 19.48
C LYS A 174 -24.06 3.50 18.04
N ALA A 175 -22.75 3.68 17.86
CA ALA A 175 -22.16 3.79 16.53
C ALA A 175 -22.23 2.44 15.79
N ILE A 176 -22.00 1.33 16.50
CA ILE A 176 -22.12 -0.02 15.92
C ILE A 176 -23.57 -0.30 15.51
N ALA A 177 -24.54 0.02 16.37
CA ALA A 177 -25.96 -0.14 16.04
C ALA A 177 -26.38 0.71 14.85
N ALA A 178 -25.90 1.95 14.75
CA ALA A 178 -26.18 2.84 13.62
C ALA A 178 -25.60 2.30 12.30
N ALA A 179 -24.37 1.79 12.32
CA ALA A 179 -23.74 1.21 11.14
C ALA A 179 -24.48 -0.03 10.62
N ARG A 180 -24.92 -0.92 11.52
CA ARG A 180 -25.74 -2.08 11.16
C ARG A 180 -27.07 -1.68 10.55
N PHE A 181 -27.78 -0.74 11.18
CA PHE A 181 -29.06 -0.26 10.67
C PHE A 181 -28.93 0.37 9.27
N GLN A 182 -27.86 1.14 9.03
CA GLN A 182 -27.63 1.79 7.74
C GLN A 182 -27.29 0.81 6.62
N SER A 183 -26.74 -0.35 6.94
CA SER A 183 -26.41 -1.40 5.95
C SER A 183 -27.64 -2.23 5.51
N GLU A 184 -28.75 -2.13 6.22
CA GLU A 184 -30.01 -2.83 5.90
C GLU A 184 -30.93 -2.01 4.97
N ILE A 185 -30.59 -0.73 4.69
CA ILE A 185 -31.34 0.19 3.81
C ILE A 185 -30.67 0.26 2.43
#